data_6e42d7dca0bd77df7cf07ff4f01aa5fe
#
_entry.id   6e42d7dca0bd77df7cf07ff4f01aa5fe
#
_cell.length_a   1.000
_cell.length_b   1.000
_cell.length_c   1.000
_cell.angle_alpha   90.00
_cell.angle_beta   90.00
_cell.angle_gamma   90.00
#
_symmetry.space_group_name_H-M   'P 1'
#
loop_
_entity.id
_entity.type
_entity.pdbx_description
1 polymer ?
#
loop_
_entity_poly.entity_id
_entity_poly.type
_entity_poly.pdbx_seq_one_letter_code
_entity_poly.pdbx_strand_id
1 'polypeptide(L)'
;ACKLGDATNWNCFAGLATDSYTVSVGSDGPFTGAAVQLGYVLFFKENCLHEVYGSKPSNFQVSMTACEGVQPGSAKSLCMVGSTLYYKADHGVMAYDGSVPESVSAALGGVYYQNAVAGTERGRLYLSMQDAAESWHLFVYDTETGIWCREDAAHAAAFATLNGNAYMLDADGCVWKLTPADGEATEGPVRWMAETGMLDPYVLDAHYTNRLQIRLWLPEGSRFAVWAQYDDGDWQRAADFAGRRSRSVFLPVILRRCDHVRLRLCGVGPCKVYAMSRVTATGSERRERDSLNG
;
A
#
# COMPACT_ATOMS: atom_id res chain seq x y z
N ALA A 1 17.43 -29.85 -2.34
CA ALA A 1 17.45 -29.78 -3.80
C ALA A 1 17.46 -31.18 -4.39
N CYS A 2 16.88 -31.37 -5.57
CA CYS A 2 16.98 -32.59 -6.33
C CYS A 2 18.40 -32.78 -6.87
N LYS A 3 18.69 -33.96 -7.40
CA LYS A 3 19.91 -34.25 -8.15
C LYS A 3 20.03 -33.30 -9.35
N LEU A 4 21.21 -32.77 -9.59
CA LEU A 4 21.46 -31.89 -10.72
C LEU A 4 21.18 -32.62 -12.05
N GLY A 5 20.29 -32.04 -12.86
CA GLY A 5 19.84 -32.60 -14.14
C GLY A 5 18.71 -33.62 -14.03
N ASP A 6 18.22 -33.93 -12.83
CA ASP A 6 17.10 -34.85 -12.61
C ASP A 6 16.15 -34.33 -11.52
N ALA A 7 15.13 -33.58 -11.95
CA ALA A 7 14.16 -32.93 -11.05
C ALA A 7 13.26 -33.92 -10.28
N THR A 8 13.26 -35.20 -10.66
CA THR A 8 12.44 -36.24 -10.00
C THR A 8 13.20 -36.95 -8.87
N ASN A 9 14.54 -36.84 -8.86
CA ASN A 9 15.39 -37.55 -7.91
C ASN A 9 15.84 -36.64 -6.75
N TRP A 10 15.21 -36.79 -5.60
CA TRP A 10 15.46 -36.02 -4.39
C TRP A 10 16.30 -36.75 -3.32
N ASN A 11 16.59 -38.03 -3.55
CA ASN A 11 17.21 -38.93 -2.57
C ASN A 11 18.50 -39.59 -3.09
N CYS A 12 19.26 -38.93 -3.94
CA CYS A 12 20.55 -39.42 -4.42
C CYS A 12 21.68 -38.85 -3.57
N PHE A 13 22.31 -39.70 -2.76
CA PHE A 13 23.41 -39.31 -1.85
C PHE A 13 24.57 -40.31 -2.02
N ALA A 14 25.11 -40.44 -3.24
CA ALA A 14 26.22 -41.33 -3.59
C ALA A 14 27.62 -40.70 -3.36
N GLY A 15 27.69 -39.44 -2.95
CA GLY A 15 28.94 -38.72 -2.72
C GLY A 15 29.41 -37.91 -3.96
N LEU A 16 28.58 -37.72 -4.96
CA LEU A 16 28.92 -36.94 -6.15
C LEU A 16 28.52 -35.48 -5.99
N ALA A 17 29.24 -34.58 -6.65
CA ALA A 17 28.97 -33.12 -6.63
C ALA A 17 27.61 -32.74 -7.23
N THR A 18 26.94 -33.66 -7.94
CA THR A 18 25.65 -33.51 -8.58
C THR A 18 24.50 -34.12 -7.77
N ASP A 19 24.81 -34.73 -6.64
CA ASP A 19 23.81 -35.41 -5.81
C ASP A 19 22.78 -34.44 -5.21
N SER A 20 21.71 -35.02 -4.67
CA SER A 20 20.69 -34.25 -3.93
C SER A 20 21.30 -33.51 -2.74
N TYR A 21 20.71 -32.41 -2.36
CA TYR A 21 21.12 -31.64 -1.19
C TYR A 21 19.98 -31.52 -0.19
N THR A 22 20.28 -31.79 1.05
CA THR A 22 19.36 -31.57 2.17
C THR A 22 20.10 -30.91 3.32
N VAL A 23 19.44 -30.03 4.04
CA VAL A 23 19.98 -29.31 5.20
C VAL A 23 18.88 -29.03 6.21
N SER A 24 19.20 -29.15 7.47
CA SER A 24 18.37 -28.68 8.56
C SER A 24 18.72 -27.22 8.85
N VAL A 25 17.73 -26.34 8.79
CA VAL A 25 17.96 -24.89 8.98
C VAL A 25 17.96 -24.46 10.45
N GLY A 26 17.52 -25.33 11.37
CA GLY A 26 17.59 -25.08 12.82
C GLY A 26 16.68 -23.96 13.37
N SER A 27 15.97 -23.24 12.51
CA SER A 27 15.00 -22.20 12.92
C SER A 27 13.63 -22.81 13.21
N ASP A 28 12.90 -22.23 14.16
CA ASP A 28 11.57 -22.70 14.55
C ASP A 28 10.49 -22.36 13.50
N GLY A 29 9.40 -23.11 13.55
CA GLY A 29 8.20 -22.91 12.73
C GLY A 29 8.29 -23.48 11.31
N PRO A 30 7.13 -23.55 10.60
CA PRO A 30 7.06 -24.04 9.24
C PRO A 30 7.56 -22.98 8.24
N PHE A 31 7.87 -23.41 7.01
CA PHE A 31 8.05 -22.50 5.90
C PHE A 31 6.72 -21.92 5.48
N THR A 32 6.67 -20.59 5.31
CA THR A 32 5.48 -19.82 4.98
C THR A 32 5.47 -19.31 3.54
N GLY A 33 6.63 -19.33 2.87
CA GLY A 33 6.72 -18.91 1.47
C GLY A 33 8.09 -19.19 0.88
N ALA A 34 8.16 -19.10 -0.45
CA ALA A 34 9.41 -19.18 -1.20
C ALA A 34 9.36 -18.25 -2.40
N ALA A 35 10.49 -17.62 -2.72
CA ALA A 35 10.64 -16.72 -3.85
C ALA A 35 12.04 -16.84 -4.46
N VAL A 36 12.24 -16.18 -5.60
CA VAL A 36 13.57 -15.97 -6.18
C VAL A 36 13.79 -14.48 -6.32
N GLN A 37 14.91 -13.98 -5.83
CA GLN A 37 15.32 -12.59 -6.01
C GLN A 37 16.84 -12.53 -6.25
N LEU A 38 17.27 -11.64 -7.15
CA LEU A 38 18.67 -11.46 -7.53
C LEU A 38 19.41 -12.76 -7.89
N GLY A 39 18.65 -13.78 -8.34
CA GLY A 39 19.19 -15.10 -8.69
C GLY A 39 19.32 -16.07 -7.51
N TYR A 40 18.99 -15.66 -6.30
CA TYR A 40 18.99 -16.50 -5.11
C TYR A 40 17.60 -17.04 -4.80
N VAL A 41 17.55 -18.25 -4.25
CA VAL A 41 16.32 -18.87 -3.75
C VAL A 41 16.13 -18.47 -2.30
N LEU A 42 14.99 -17.92 -1.99
CA LEU A 42 14.60 -17.45 -0.67
C LEU A 42 13.50 -18.36 -0.12
N PHE A 43 13.67 -18.79 1.14
CA PHE A 43 12.67 -19.52 1.90
C PHE A 43 12.30 -18.71 3.14
N PHE A 44 11.04 -18.40 3.29
CA PHE A 44 10.52 -17.62 4.40
C PHE A 44 9.91 -18.53 5.46
N LYS A 45 10.13 -18.17 6.70
CA LYS A 45 9.30 -18.53 7.85
C LYS A 45 8.69 -17.25 8.40
N GLU A 46 7.88 -17.34 9.43
CA GLU A 46 7.23 -16.15 10.01
C GLU A 46 8.24 -15.14 10.57
N ASN A 47 9.34 -15.61 11.16
CA ASN A 47 10.31 -14.78 11.89
C ASN A 47 11.71 -14.75 11.26
N CYS A 48 11.89 -15.30 10.08
CA CYS A 48 13.20 -15.29 9.41
C CYS A 48 13.10 -15.57 7.92
N LEU A 49 14.17 -15.21 7.23
CA LEU A 49 14.45 -15.49 5.83
C LEU A 49 15.68 -16.38 5.73
N HIS A 50 15.60 -17.44 4.96
CA HIS A 50 16.72 -18.27 4.55
C HIS A 50 17.04 -18.02 3.09
N GLU A 51 18.28 -17.67 2.80
CA GLU A 51 18.78 -17.44 1.45
C GLU A 51 19.75 -18.56 1.08
N VAL A 52 19.56 -19.14 -0.12
CA VAL A 52 20.39 -20.24 -0.62
C VAL A 52 21.38 -19.71 -1.64
N TYR A 53 22.65 -19.85 -1.32
CA TYR A 53 23.79 -19.49 -2.19
C TYR A 53 24.37 -20.75 -2.83
N GLY A 54 24.95 -20.57 -4.00
CA GLY A 54 25.63 -21.63 -4.73
C GLY A 54 25.00 -21.94 -6.08
N SER A 55 25.74 -22.68 -6.90
CA SER A 55 25.35 -23.01 -8.27
C SER A 55 25.03 -24.49 -8.49
N LYS A 56 25.37 -25.35 -7.53
CA LYS A 56 25.16 -26.79 -7.59
C LYS A 56 25.02 -27.38 -6.18
N PRO A 57 24.39 -28.56 -6.04
CA PRO A 57 24.13 -29.16 -4.71
C PRO A 57 25.35 -29.22 -3.79
N SER A 58 26.52 -29.54 -4.32
CA SER A 58 27.75 -29.68 -3.50
C SER A 58 28.31 -28.37 -2.94
N ASN A 59 27.86 -27.21 -3.41
CA ASN A 59 28.33 -25.90 -2.92
C ASN A 59 27.18 -25.02 -2.41
N PHE A 60 25.99 -25.55 -2.22
CA PHE A 60 24.94 -24.81 -1.60
C PHE A 60 25.26 -24.46 -0.15
N GLN A 61 25.03 -23.21 0.18
CA GLN A 61 25.12 -22.68 1.55
C GLN A 61 23.80 -21.97 1.84
N VAL A 62 23.36 -22.03 3.08
CA VAL A 62 22.14 -21.37 3.54
C VAL A 62 22.52 -20.37 4.61
N SER A 63 22.20 -19.11 4.37
CA SER A 63 22.24 -18.08 5.41
C SER A 63 20.86 -17.84 5.98
N MET A 64 20.81 -17.36 7.21
CA MET A 64 19.56 -16.98 7.89
C MET A 64 19.65 -15.53 8.33
N THR A 65 18.63 -14.77 8.00
CA THR A 65 18.41 -13.40 8.50
C THR A 65 17.17 -13.38 9.38
N ALA A 66 17.34 -12.97 10.64
CA ALA A 66 16.22 -12.75 11.55
C ALA A 66 15.49 -11.48 11.11
N CYS A 67 14.23 -11.61 10.73
CA CYS A 67 13.38 -10.52 10.27
C CYS A 67 11.91 -10.95 10.32
N GLU A 68 10.99 -10.03 10.15
CA GLU A 68 9.61 -10.40 9.86
C GLU A 68 9.55 -11.05 8.47
N GLY A 69 9.22 -12.33 8.43
CA GLY A 69 9.06 -13.07 7.18
C GLY A 69 7.61 -13.07 6.71
N VAL A 70 7.26 -14.03 5.88
CA VAL A 70 5.91 -14.11 5.29
C VAL A 70 4.92 -14.63 6.33
N GLN A 71 3.82 -13.88 6.52
CA GLN A 71 2.72 -14.28 7.39
C GLN A 71 2.11 -15.63 6.93
N PRO A 72 1.80 -16.56 7.84
CA PRO A 72 1.06 -17.78 7.52
C PRO A 72 -0.24 -17.46 6.76
N GLY A 73 -0.52 -18.19 5.68
CA GLY A 73 -1.67 -17.93 4.80
C GLY A 73 -1.42 -16.88 3.71
N SER A 74 -0.34 -16.09 3.80
CA SER A 74 -0.05 -15.00 2.87
C SER A 74 1.08 -15.30 1.87
N ALA A 75 1.38 -16.58 1.60
CA ALA A 75 2.41 -16.98 0.63
C ALA A 75 2.20 -16.38 -0.77
N LYS A 76 0.95 -16.17 -1.18
CA LYS A 76 0.59 -15.55 -2.47
C LYS A 76 0.84 -14.04 -2.50
N SER A 77 1.27 -13.44 -1.39
CA SER A 77 1.65 -12.02 -1.35
C SER A 77 3.07 -11.75 -1.84
N LEU A 78 3.90 -12.79 -2.01
CA LEU A 78 5.24 -12.67 -2.55
C LEU A 78 5.19 -12.17 -4.00
N CYS A 79 5.59 -10.93 -4.23
CA CYS A 79 5.48 -10.26 -5.53
C CYS A 79 6.69 -9.38 -5.81
N MET A 80 7.29 -9.57 -6.98
CA MET A 80 8.38 -8.72 -7.46
C MET A 80 7.83 -7.48 -8.15
N VAL A 81 8.24 -6.29 -7.70
CA VAL A 81 8.01 -5.03 -8.40
C VAL A 81 9.37 -4.42 -8.73
N GLY A 82 9.73 -4.40 -9.99
CA GLY A 82 11.11 -4.08 -10.39
C GLY A 82 12.11 -5.08 -9.82
N SER A 83 13.08 -4.61 -9.04
CA SER A 83 14.08 -5.44 -8.37
C SER A 83 13.76 -5.74 -6.90
N THR A 84 12.69 -5.20 -6.36
CA THR A 84 12.30 -5.34 -4.96
C THR A 84 11.21 -6.40 -4.80
N LEU A 85 11.41 -7.29 -3.84
CA LEU A 85 10.41 -8.30 -3.46
C LEU A 85 9.52 -7.72 -2.33
N TYR A 86 8.22 -7.69 -2.56
CA TYR A 86 7.23 -7.29 -1.57
C TYR A 86 6.50 -8.51 -1.03
N TYR A 87 6.11 -8.46 0.23
CA TYR A 87 5.33 -9.53 0.86
C TYR A 87 4.59 -9.04 2.11
N LYS A 88 3.53 -9.76 2.50
CA LYS A 88 2.81 -9.52 3.75
C LYS A 88 3.48 -10.28 4.88
N ALA A 89 3.99 -9.54 5.87
CA ALA A 89 4.44 -10.03 7.15
C ALA A 89 3.32 -9.91 8.21
N ASP A 90 3.54 -10.35 9.43
CA ASP A 90 2.50 -10.30 10.46
C ASP A 90 2.07 -8.85 10.78
N HIS A 91 3.01 -7.94 10.96
CA HIS A 91 2.73 -6.55 11.34
C HIS A 91 2.68 -5.56 10.18
N GLY A 92 2.80 -6.00 8.92
CA GLY A 92 2.74 -5.07 7.80
C GLY A 92 3.10 -5.67 6.46
N VAL A 93 3.38 -4.81 5.51
CA VAL A 93 3.91 -5.16 4.18
C VAL A 93 5.38 -4.77 4.15
N MET A 94 6.21 -5.73 3.78
CA MET A 94 7.66 -5.59 3.75
C MET A 94 8.16 -5.46 2.31
N ALA A 95 9.22 -4.68 2.15
CA ALA A 95 10.02 -4.58 0.93
C ALA A 95 11.41 -5.15 1.20
N TYR A 96 11.88 -6.05 0.34
CA TYR A 96 13.18 -6.69 0.42
C TYR A 96 13.96 -6.47 -0.88
N ASP A 97 15.11 -5.84 -0.78
CA ASP A 97 16.00 -5.50 -1.90
C ASP A 97 17.29 -6.35 -1.97
N GLY A 98 17.41 -7.33 -1.05
CA GLY A 98 18.60 -8.16 -0.89
C GLY A 98 19.37 -7.87 0.40
N SER A 99 18.91 -6.89 1.21
CA SER A 99 19.51 -6.58 2.52
C SER A 99 18.60 -7.01 3.67
N VAL A 100 18.13 -6.13 4.48
CA VAL A 100 17.15 -6.39 5.55
C VAL A 100 15.79 -5.89 5.09
N PRO A 101 14.71 -6.69 5.22
CA PRO A 101 13.38 -6.23 4.85
C PRO A 101 12.94 -4.99 5.65
N GLU A 102 12.34 -4.03 4.96
CA GLU A 102 11.83 -2.80 5.55
C GLU A 102 10.31 -2.70 5.41
N SER A 103 9.62 -2.19 6.43
CA SER A 103 8.18 -1.98 6.37
C SER A 103 7.82 -0.77 5.52
N VAL A 104 6.89 -0.96 4.57
CA VAL A 104 6.38 0.10 3.69
C VAL A 104 4.92 0.45 3.97
N SER A 105 4.30 -0.18 4.96
CA SER A 105 2.85 -0.11 5.21
C SER A 105 2.43 0.77 6.38
N ALA A 106 3.30 1.64 6.89
CA ALA A 106 2.96 2.53 8.02
C ALA A 106 1.69 3.37 7.76
N ALA A 107 1.43 3.74 6.50
CA ALA A 107 0.24 4.50 6.11
C ALA A 107 -1.07 3.71 6.23
N LEU A 108 -1.04 2.37 6.31
CA LEU A 108 -2.22 1.53 6.52
C LEU A 108 -2.69 1.52 7.99
N GLY A 109 -1.91 2.14 8.89
CA GLY A 109 -2.22 2.23 10.30
C GLY A 109 -2.06 0.90 11.04
N GLY A 110 -2.72 0.80 12.21
CA GLY A 110 -2.65 -0.37 13.08
C GLY A 110 -3.70 -1.46 12.80
N VAL A 111 -4.30 -1.48 11.62
CA VAL A 111 -5.28 -2.51 11.27
C VAL A 111 -4.54 -3.79 10.91
N TYR A 112 -4.97 -4.90 11.53
CA TYR A 112 -4.44 -6.21 11.24
C TYR A 112 -5.07 -6.79 9.98
N TYR A 113 -4.24 -7.21 9.02
CA TYR A 113 -4.64 -7.86 7.79
C TYR A 113 -3.99 -9.24 7.67
N GLN A 114 -4.68 -10.15 6.97
CA GLN A 114 -4.25 -11.53 6.74
C GLN A 114 -4.65 -12.02 5.34
N ASN A 115 -4.27 -13.26 4.98
CA ASN A 115 -4.65 -13.94 3.74
C ASN A 115 -4.34 -13.12 2.48
N ALA A 116 -3.16 -12.50 2.44
CA ALA A 116 -2.78 -11.59 1.39
C ALA A 116 -2.43 -12.28 0.07
N VAL A 117 -2.91 -11.69 -1.02
CA VAL A 117 -2.60 -12.09 -2.40
C VAL A 117 -2.14 -10.86 -3.18
N ALA A 118 -1.00 -10.95 -3.86
CA ALA A 118 -0.39 -9.81 -4.53
C ALA A 118 -0.22 -10.00 -6.03
N GLY A 119 -0.19 -8.88 -6.74
CA GLY A 119 0.18 -8.76 -8.14
C GLY A 119 0.84 -7.42 -8.44
N THR A 120 1.34 -7.25 -9.65
CA THR A 120 2.03 -6.02 -10.04
C THR A 120 1.66 -5.58 -11.45
N GLU A 121 1.57 -4.27 -11.65
CA GLU A 121 1.45 -3.63 -12.95
C GLU A 121 2.09 -2.24 -12.93
N ARG A 122 2.96 -1.96 -13.89
CA ARG A 122 3.55 -0.62 -14.12
C ARG A 122 4.14 0.04 -12.86
N GLY A 123 4.92 -0.71 -12.10
CA GLY A 123 5.55 -0.20 -10.88
C GLY A 123 4.63 -0.07 -9.68
N ARG A 124 3.43 -0.63 -9.73
CA ARG A 124 2.48 -0.68 -8.62
C ARG A 124 2.34 -2.09 -8.09
N LEU A 125 2.25 -2.20 -6.79
CA LEU A 125 1.90 -3.42 -6.08
C LEU A 125 0.40 -3.39 -5.77
N TYR A 126 -0.33 -4.38 -6.25
CA TYR A 126 -1.72 -4.65 -5.90
C TYR A 126 -1.74 -5.70 -4.81
N LEU A 127 -2.50 -5.48 -3.75
CA LEU A 127 -2.51 -6.34 -2.58
C LEU A 127 -3.93 -6.49 -2.03
N SER A 128 -4.55 -7.65 -2.27
CA SER A 128 -5.84 -7.99 -1.66
C SER A 128 -5.60 -8.66 -0.32
N MET A 129 -6.18 -8.10 0.75
CA MET A 129 -6.01 -8.55 2.12
C MET A 129 -7.34 -8.58 2.86
N GLN A 130 -7.47 -9.48 3.82
CA GLN A 130 -8.63 -9.61 4.68
C GLN A 130 -8.37 -8.99 6.05
N ASP A 131 -9.28 -8.16 6.56
CA ASP A 131 -9.20 -7.63 7.92
C ASP A 131 -9.75 -8.61 8.99
N ALA A 132 -9.66 -8.23 10.26
CA ALA A 132 -10.16 -9.03 11.38
C ALA A 132 -11.69 -9.20 11.38
N ALA A 133 -12.44 -8.37 10.65
CA ALA A 133 -13.88 -8.50 10.47
C ALA A 133 -14.24 -9.33 9.23
N GLU A 134 -13.26 -10.06 8.67
CA GLU A 134 -13.39 -10.89 7.48
C GLU A 134 -13.74 -10.10 6.20
N SER A 135 -13.60 -8.77 6.22
CA SER A 135 -13.81 -7.93 5.05
C SER A 135 -12.55 -7.86 4.19
N TRP A 136 -12.72 -7.97 2.89
CA TRP A 136 -11.63 -7.87 1.93
C TRP A 136 -11.40 -6.43 1.50
N HIS A 137 -10.13 -6.12 1.22
CA HIS A 137 -9.70 -4.80 0.77
C HIS A 137 -8.62 -4.98 -0.29
N LEU A 138 -8.80 -4.34 -1.44
CA LEU A 138 -7.76 -4.23 -2.46
C LEU A 138 -7.00 -2.91 -2.28
N PHE A 139 -5.74 -3.03 -1.92
CA PHE A 139 -4.82 -1.91 -1.80
C PHE A 139 -3.89 -1.83 -3.01
N VAL A 140 -3.49 -0.62 -3.33
CA VAL A 140 -2.48 -0.34 -4.34
C VAL A 140 -1.39 0.51 -3.73
N TYR A 141 -0.16 0.06 -3.84
CA TYR A 141 1.04 0.78 -3.45
C TYR A 141 1.79 1.24 -4.69
N ASP A 142 1.92 2.52 -4.87
CA ASP A 142 2.74 3.12 -5.90
C ASP A 142 4.19 3.19 -5.38
N THR A 143 5.09 2.38 -5.98
CA THR A 143 6.46 2.23 -5.47
C THR A 143 7.34 3.44 -5.77
N GLU A 144 6.97 4.30 -6.72
CA GLU A 144 7.70 5.52 -7.03
C GLU A 144 7.41 6.64 -6.05
N THR A 145 6.13 6.77 -5.65
CA THR A 145 5.69 7.85 -4.76
C THR A 145 5.59 7.44 -3.30
N GLY A 146 5.60 6.14 -3.00
CA GLY A 146 5.40 5.61 -1.66
C GLY A 146 3.96 5.77 -1.14
N ILE A 147 2.99 5.98 -2.02
CA ILE A 147 1.60 6.24 -1.65
C ILE A 147 0.78 4.96 -1.71
N TRP A 148 0.01 4.73 -0.64
CA TRP A 148 -1.00 3.70 -0.56
C TRP A 148 -2.38 4.24 -0.90
N CYS A 149 -3.11 3.51 -1.73
CA CYS A 149 -4.53 3.73 -1.99
C CYS A 149 -5.30 2.45 -1.70
N ARG A 150 -6.54 2.57 -1.25
CA ARG A 150 -7.50 1.47 -1.24
C ARG A 150 -8.43 1.67 -2.43
N GLU A 151 -8.49 0.69 -3.33
CA GLU A 151 -9.34 0.78 -4.52
C GLU A 151 -10.76 0.31 -4.23
N ASP A 152 -10.90 -0.92 -3.75
CA ASP A 152 -12.22 -1.52 -3.49
C ASP A 152 -12.15 -2.62 -2.41
N ALA A 153 -13.14 -3.52 -2.42
CA ALA A 153 -13.25 -4.68 -1.54
C ALA A 153 -13.01 -6.01 -2.28
N ALA A 154 -12.27 -6.01 -3.39
CA ALA A 154 -12.08 -7.20 -4.19
C ALA A 154 -11.28 -8.28 -3.44
N HIS A 155 -11.85 -9.48 -3.41
CA HIS A 155 -11.18 -10.68 -2.92
C HIS A 155 -10.44 -11.34 -4.07
N ALA A 156 -9.17 -11.05 -4.23
CA ALA A 156 -8.34 -11.69 -5.23
C ALA A 156 -7.94 -13.10 -4.79
N ALA A 157 -8.17 -14.08 -5.65
CA ALA A 157 -7.66 -15.44 -5.50
C ALA A 157 -6.26 -15.61 -6.09
N ALA A 158 -5.95 -14.85 -7.16
CA ALA A 158 -4.65 -14.82 -7.81
C ALA A 158 -4.49 -13.58 -8.70
N PHE A 159 -3.22 -13.23 -8.98
CA PHE A 159 -2.87 -12.28 -10.03
C PHE A 159 -1.98 -12.94 -11.07
N ALA A 160 -2.06 -12.48 -12.30
CA ALA A 160 -1.19 -12.92 -13.40
C ALA A 160 -0.90 -11.75 -14.34
N THR A 161 0.26 -11.77 -14.96
CA THR A 161 0.63 -10.80 -15.99
C THR A 161 0.71 -11.50 -17.35
N LEU A 162 0.01 -10.97 -18.34
CA LEU A 162 0.03 -11.46 -19.70
C LEU A 162 0.20 -10.29 -20.68
N ASN A 163 1.24 -10.35 -21.53
CA ASN A 163 1.53 -9.32 -22.52
C ASN A 163 1.60 -7.90 -21.93
N GLY A 164 2.19 -7.75 -20.73
CA GLY A 164 2.34 -6.47 -20.03
C GLY A 164 1.08 -5.91 -19.37
N ASN A 165 -0.04 -6.65 -19.41
CA ASN A 165 -1.25 -6.30 -18.68
C ASN A 165 -1.40 -7.23 -17.47
N ALA A 166 -1.83 -6.66 -16.34
CA ALA A 166 -2.15 -7.45 -15.16
C ALA A 166 -3.63 -7.83 -15.12
N TYR A 167 -3.87 -9.04 -14.69
CA TYR A 167 -5.19 -9.62 -14.50
C TYR A 167 -5.32 -10.13 -13.08
N MET A 168 -6.49 -9.95 -12.52
CA MET A 168 -6.90 -10.47 -11.22
C MET A 168 -7.97 -11.53 -11.43
N LEU A 169 -7.79 -12.70 -10.85
CA LEU A 169 -8.85 -13.68 -10.67
C LEU A 169 -9.46 -13.44 -9.30
N ASP A 170 -10.76 -13.17 -9.24
CA ASP A 170 -11.46 -13.03 -7.96
C ASP A 170 -11.89 -14.41 -7.39
N ALA A 171 -12.42 -14.39 -6.18
CA ALA A 171 -12.89 -15.61 -5.50
C ALA A 171 -14.13 -16.24 -6.16
N ASP A 172 -14.87 -15.48 -6.94
CA ASP A 172 -16.06 -15.94 -7.66
C ASP A 172 -15.69 -16.57 -9.04
N GLY A 173 -14.41 -16.54 -9.39
CA GLY A 173 -13.89 -17.11 -10.64
C GLY A 173 -13.94 -16.16 -11.84
N CYS A 174 -14.21 -14.87 -11.61
CA CYS A 174 -14.18 -13.86 -12.67
C CYS A 174 -12.75 -13.32 -12.86
N VAL A 175 -12.40 -13.05 -14.11
CA VAL A 175 -11.10 -12.47 -14.48
C VAL A 175 -11.28 -11.00 -14.81
N TRP A 176 -10.57 -10.15 -14.09
CA TRP A 176 -10.56 -8.70 -14.24
C TRP A 176 -9.23 -8.23 -14.80
N LYS A 177 -9.24 -7.32 -15.76
CA LYS A 177 -8.06 -6.63 -16.23
C LYS A 177 -7.91 -5.35 -15.38
N LEU A 178 -6.75 -5.18 -14.72
CA LEU A 178 -6.57 -4.09 -13.75
C LEU A 178 -6.55 -2.71 -14.39
N THR A 179 -5.91 -2.57 -15.56
CA THR A 179 -5.87 -1.30 -16.28
C THR A 179 -6.50 -1.48 -17.66
N PRO A 180 -7.64 -0.84 -17.95
CA PRO A 180 -8.26 -0.93 -19.28
C PRO A 180 -7.36 -0.26 -20.33
N ALA A 181 -7.40 -0.76 -21.57
CA ALA A 181 -6.79 -0.07 -22.68
C ALA A 181 -7.67 1.10 -23.15
N ASP A 182 -7.10 2.02 -23.94
CA ASP A 182 -7.86 3.13 -24.51
C ASP A 182 -9.02 2.60 -25.35
N GLY A 183 -10.23 3.03 -25.03
CA GLY A 183 -11.47 2.62 -25.72
C GLY A 183 -12.09 1.31 -25.22
N GLU A 184 -11.49 0.61 -24.26
CA GLU A 184 -12.16 -0.51 -23.59
C GLU A 184 -13.24 -0.03 -22.63
N ALA A 185 -14.28 -0.85 -22.45
CA ALA A 185 -15.32 -0.59 -21.47
C ALA A 185 -14.74 -0.56 -20.06
N THR A 186 -14.99 0.50 -19.35
CA THR A 186 -14.60 0.64 -17.94
C THR A 186 -15.82 0.46 -17.05
N GLU A 187 -15.57 0.26 -15.77
CA GLU A 187 -16.62 0.39 -14.76
C GLU A 187 -17.27 1.78 -14.83
N GLY A 188 -18.48 1.90 -14.29
CA GLY A 188 -19.17 3.18 -14.16
C GLY A 188 -18.38 4.18 -13.30
N PRO A 189 -18.88 5.41 -13.12
CA PRO A 189 -18.19 6.44 -12.36
C PRO A 189 -17.91 6.00 -10.91
N VAL A 190 -16.64 5.79 -10.58
CA VAL A 190 -16.19 5.33 -9.26
C VAL A 190 -16.27 6.47 -8.25
N ARG A 191 -16.72 6.16 -7.04
CA ARG A 191 -16.63 7.07 -5.89
C ARG A 191 -15.24 6.97 -5.29
N TRP A 192 -14.65 8.10 -4.97
CA TRP A 192 -13.33 8.15 -4.35
C TRP A 192 -13.31 9.16 -3.21
N MET A 193 -12.37 8.96 -2.28
CA MET A 193 -12.11 9.84 -1.15
C MET A 193 -10.61 9.88 -0.86
N ALA A 194 -10.12 11.06 -0.50
CA ALA A 194 -8.77 11.28 0.01
C ALA A 194 -8.82 12.22 1.21
N GLU A 195 -8.11 11.89 2.27
CA GLU A 195 -7.96 12.76 3.44
C GLU A 195 -6.51 13.21 3.58
N THR A 196 -6.32 14.47 3.99
CA THR A 196 -5.00 14.93 4.40
C THR A 196 -4.73 14.51 5.85
N GLY A 197 -3.47 14.42 6.23
CA GLY A 197 -3.09 14.53 7.63
C GLY A 197 -3.48 15.91 8.18
N MET A 198 -3.16 16.15 9.46
CA MET A 198 -3.26 17.48 10.05
C MET A 198 -2.41 18.45 9.25
N LEU A 199 -3.00 19.54 8.83
CA LEU A 199 -2.26 20.65 8.24
C LEU A 199 -1.71 21.51 9.37
N ASP A 200 -0.39 21.82 9.31
CA ASP A 200 0.40 22.51 10.32
C ASP A 200 0.50 21.79 11.69
N PRO A 201 0.88 20.50 11.71
CA PRO A 201 0.90 19.70 12.94
C PRO A 201 1.91 20.19 13.99
N TYR A 202 2.80 21.11 13.63
CA TYR A 202 3.85 21.66 14.49
C TYR A 202 3.58 23.10 14.96
N VAL A 203 2.44 23.68 14.57
CA VAL A 203 2.04 25.02 14.98
C VAL A 203 1.02 24.89 16.11
N LEU A 204 1.44 25.15 17.33
CA LEU A 204 0.60 25.02 18.52
C LEU A 204 -0.32 26.23 18.74
N ASP A 205 -0.06 27.35 18.05
CA ASP A 205 -0.88 28.56 18.17
C ASP A 205 -2.15 28.42 17.30
N ALA A 206 -3.29 28.71 17.89
CA ALA A 206 -4.54 28.74 17.16
C ALA A 206 -4.53 29.82 16.06
N HIS A 207 -4.82 29.43 14.84
CA HIS A 207 -4.73 30.28 13.65
C HIS A 207 -6.03 30.21 12.83
N TYR A 208 -6.18 31.16 11.90
CA TYR A 208 -7.31 31.22 10.99
C TYR A 208 -6.87 30.79 9.59
N THR A 209 -7.67 29.96 8.92
CA THR A 209 -7.54 29.76 7.49
C THR A 209 -8.28 30.86 6.74
N ASN A 210 -7.54 31.79 6.15
CA ASN A 210 -8.13 32.92 5.44
C ASN A 210 -8.54 32.57 4.01
N ARG A 211 -7.81 31.65 3.39
CA ARG A 211 -8.03 31.26 2.01
C ARG A 211 -7.58 29.83 1.79
N LEU A 212 -8.41 29.04 1.14
CA LEU A 212 -8.08 27.74 0.60
C LEU A 212 -8.34 27.78 -0.90
N GLN A 213 -7.36 27.37 -1.67
CA GLN A 213 -7.42 27.33 -3.14
C GLN A 213 -7.00 25.95 -3.63
N ILE A 214 -7.76 25.40 -4.57
CA ILE A 214 -7.43 24.13 -5.23
C ILE A 214 -7.36 24.36 -6.74
N ARG A 215 -6.27 23.89 -7.35
CA ARG A 215 -6.18 23.79 -8.82
C ARG A 215 -6.56 22.38 -9.21
N LEU A 216 -7.62 22.24 -10.00
CA LEU A 216 -8.16 20.93 -10.39
C LEU A 216 -8.58 20.90 -11.86
N TRP A 217 -8.62 19.71 -12.41
CA TRP A 217 -9.31 19.36 -13.62
C TRP A 217 -10.45 18.39 -13.27
N LEU A 218 -11.65 18.73 -13.71
CA LEU A 218 -12.88 17.98 -13.46
C LEU A 218 -13.65 17.91 -14.78
N PRO A 219 -13.76 16.73 -15.41
CA PRO A 219 -14.52 16.59 -16.66
C PRO A 219 -16.02 16.63 -16.42
N GLU A 220 -16.77 16.70 -17.51
CA GLU A 220 -18.23 16.61 -17.47
C GLU A 220 -18.68 15.26 -16.87
N GLY A 221 -19.77 15.28 -16.10
CA GLY A 221 -20.28 14.10 -15.40
C GLY A 221 -19.59 13.79 -14.07
N SER A 222 -18.45 14.42 -13.79
CA SER A 222 -17.75 14.21 -12.49
C SER A 222 -18.22 15.22 -11.44
N ARG A 223 -18.09 14.79 -10.16
CA ARG A 223 -18.33 15.63 -8.97
C ARG A 223 -17.12 15.62 -8.05
N PHE A 224 -16.92 16.76 -7.38
CA PHE A 224 -15.84 16.97 -6.43
C PHE A 224 -16.35 17.79 -5.24
N ALA A 225 -16.22 17.27 -4.04
CA ALA A 225 -16.59 17.96 -2.80
C ALA A 225 -15.39 18.05 -1.87
N VAL A 226 -15.33 19.13 -1.10
CA VAL A 226 -14.33 19.35 -0.06
C VAL A 226 -15.03 19.48 1.29
N TRP A 227 -14.52 18.76 2.26
CA TRP A 227 -14.93 18.82 3.66
C TRP A 227 -13.73 19.26 4.50
N ALA A 228 -13.98 19.99 5.54
CA ALA A 228 -12.98 20.41 6.51
C ALA A 228 -13.39 19.95 7.91
N GLN A 229 -12.42 19.50 8.67
CA GLN A 229 -12.55 19.19 10.10
C GLN A 229 -11.62 20.11 10.86
N TYR A 230 -12.15 20.82 11.86
CA TYR A 230 -11.42 21.73 12.73
C TYR A 230 -11.37 21.14 14.14
N ASP A 231 -10.17 21.06 14.74
CA ASP A 231 -9.93 20.63 16.12
C ASP A 231 -10.65 19.33 16.50
N ASP A 232 -10.56 18.29 15.63
CA ASP A 232 -11.22 17.00 15.82
C ASP A 232 -12.76 17.04 15.95
N GLY A 233 -13.37 18.15 15.60
CA GLY A 233 -14.84 18.30 15.56
C GLY A 233 -15.46 17.59 14.36
N ASP A 234 -16.72 17.87 14.08
CA ASP A 234 -17.45 17.27 12.97
C ASP A 234 -16.93 17.75 11.59
N TRP A 235 -16.99 16.88 10.61
CA TRP A 235 -16.72 17.21 9.24
C TRP A 235 -17.75 18.17 8.66
N GLN A 236 -17.32 19.33 8.21
CA GLN A 236 -18.14 20.38 7.62
C GLN A 236 -17.86 20.48 6.12
N ARG A 237 -18.92 20.49 5.31
CA ARG A 237 -18.78 20.62 3.87
C ARG A 237 -18.39 22.06 3.51
N ALA A 238 -17.20 22.21 2.95
CA ALA A 238 -16.66 23.51 2.52
C ALA A 238 -17.05 23.87 1.10
N ALA A 239 -17.11 22.90 0.17
CA ALA A 239 -17.46 23.14 -1.23
C ALA A 239 -17.98 21.89 -1.93
N ASP A 240 -18.73 22.10 -3.02
CA ASP A 240 -19.19 21.05 -3.94
C ASP A 240 -19.17 21.61 -5.37
N PHE A 241 -18.56 20.85 -6.26
CA PHE A 241 -18.42 21.21 -7.66
C PHE A 241 -18.92 20.08 -8.55
N ALA A 242 -19.71 20.42 -9.54
CA ALA A 242 -20.12 19.51 -10.59
C ALA A 242 -19.80 20.13 -11.97
N GLY A 243 -19.64 19.27 -12.96
CA GLY A 243 -19.43 19.68 -14.33
C GLY A 243 -18.00 20.08 -14.67
N ARG A 244 -17.78 20.48 -15.91
CA ARG A 244 -16.45 20.75 -16.48
C ARG A 244 -15.75 21.92 -15.80
N ARG A 245 -14.58 21.67 -15.22
CA ARG A 245 -13.70 22.68 -14.64
C ARG A 245 -12.24 22.35 -14.92
N SER A 246 -11.47 23.33 -15.31
CA SER A 246 -10.03 23.23 -15.52
C SER A 246 -9.36 24.53 -15.10
N ARG A 247 -9.38 24.84 -13.78
CA ARG A 247 -8.81 26.07 -13.22
C ARG A 247 -8.63 25.98 -11.71
N SER A 248 -7.97 26.98 -11.17
CA SER A 248 -7.94 27.21 -9.72
C SER A 248 -9.29 27.69 -9.21
N VAL A 249 -9.76 27.09 -8.15
CA VAL A 249 -11.01 27.41 -7.48
C VAL A 249 -10.71 27.85 -6.06
N PHE A 250 -11.27 29.00 -5.66
CA PHE A 250 -11.27 29.43 -4.28
C PHE A 250 -12.41 28.72 -3.55
N LEU A 251 -12.09 28.14 -2.40
CA LEU A 251 -13.08 27.50 -1.55
C LEU A 251 -13.58 28.51 -0.53
N PRO A 252 -14.90 28.59 -0.29
CA PRO A 252 -15.41 29.29 0.86
C PRO A 252 -14.88 28.60 2.12
N VAL A 253 -14.09 29.28 2.92
CA VAL A 253 -13.62 28.79 4.20
C VAL A 253 -14.39 29.45 5.31
N ILE A 254 -14.78 28.65 6.30
CA ILE A 254 -15.30 29.19 7.54
C ILE A 254 -14.10 29.70 8.31
N LEU A 255 -14.04 31.03 8.51
CA LEU A 255 -13.03 31.68 9.34
C LEU A 255 -13.26 31.26 10.80
N ARG A 256 -12.68 30.12 11.15
CA ARG A 256 -12.71 29.61 12.51
C ARG A 256 -11.29 29.54 13.02
N ARG A 257 -11.09 30.05 14.22
CA ARG A 257 -9.85 29.86 14.94
C ARG A 257 -9.75 28.39 15.32
N CYS A 258 -8.67 27.75 14.93
CA CYS A 258 -8.44 26.33 15.20
C CYS A 258 -6.95 26.09 15.43
N ASP A 259 -6.65 25.06 16.16
CA ASP A 259 -5.31 24.54 16.36
C ASP A 259 -4.85 23.79 15.10
N HIS A 260 -5.67 22.91 14.58
CA HIS A 260 -5.38 22.16 13.36
C HIS A 260 -6.62 21.99 12.47
N VAL A 261 -6.36 21.65 11.22
CA VAL A 261 -7.41 21.36 10.24
C VAL A 261 -7.02 20.16 9.39
N ARG A 262 -7.99 19.31 9.09
CA ARG A 262 -7.89 18.27 8.07
C ARG A 262 -8.84 18.56 6.93
N LEU A 263 -8.48 18.13 5.74
CA LEU A 263 -9.33 18.21 4.56
C LEU A 263 -9.68 16.80 4.07
N ARG A 264 -10.94 16.61 3.71
CA ARG A 264 -11.43 15.43 3.03
C ARG A 264 -11.93 15.83 1.65
N LEU A 265 -11.34 15.24 0.64
CA LEU A 265 -11.70 15.41 -0.76
C LEU A 265 -12.51 14.18 -1.17
N CYS A 266 -13.71 14.38 -1.69
CA CYS A 266 -14.56 13.29 -2.15
C CYS A 266 -15.04 13.57 -3.56
N GLY A 267 -15.26 12.53 -4.33
CA GLY A 267 -15.78 12.72 -5.67
C GLY A 267 -16.43 11.48 -6.26
N VAL A 268 -16.98 11.68 -7.45
CA VAL A 268 -17.50 10.62 -8.31
C VAL A 268 -16.96 10.89 -9.71
N GLY A 269 -16.40 9.86 -10.33
CA GLY A 269 -15.77 9.96 -11.64
C GLY A 269 -14.35 10.56 -11.60
N PRO A 270 -13.70 10.69 -12.76
CA PRO A 270 -12.32 11.14 -12.86
C PRO A 270 -12.12 12.57 -12.37
N CYS A 271 -10.99 12.81 -11.69
CA CYS A 271 -10.58 14.12 -11.22
C CYS A 271 -9.05 14.17 -11.14
N LYS A 272 -8.46 15.33 -11.42
CA LYS A 272 -7.04 15.59 -11.15
C LYS A 272 -6.92 16.81 -10.26
N VAL A 273 -6.28 16.66 -9.10
CA VAL A 273 -5.90 17.78 -8.23
C VAL A 273 -4.42 18.05 -8.45
N TYR A 274 -4.10 19.21 -8.97
CA TYR A 274 -2.70 19.58 -9.30
C TYR A 274 -1.99 20.28 -8.14
N ALA A 275 -2.72 21.06 -7.36
CA ALA A 275 -2.17 21.80 -6.24
C ALA A 275 -3.26 22.23 -5.26
N MET A 276 -2.89 22.32 -4.00
CA MET A 276 -3.66 22.98 -2.95
C MET A 276 -2.80 24.06 -2.30
N SER A 277 -3.40 25.21 -2.01
CA SER A 277 -2.75 26.30 -1.31
C SER A 277 -3.65 26.81 -0.20
N ARG A 278 -3.09 26.99 0.98
CA ARG A 278 -3.75 27.54 2.15
C ARG A 278 -3.02 28.80 2.63
N VAL A 279 -3.75 29.82 2.95
CA VAL A 279 -3.22 31.02 3.60
C VAL A 279 -3.78 31.08 5.00
N THR A 280 -2.89 31.11 5.98
CA THR A 280 -3.23 31.23 7.39
C THR A 280 -2.83 32.60 7.92
N ALA A 281 -3.51 33.07 8.95
CA ALA A 281 -3.12 34.23 9.73
C ALA A 281 -3.21 33.90 11.22
N THR A 282 -2.19 34.30 11.97
CA THR A 282 -2.22 34.22 13.41
C THR A 282 -3.15 35.33 13.94
N GLY A 283 -4.15 34.95 14.71
CA GLY A 283 -4.98 35.93 15.44
C GLY A 283 -4.21 36.55 16.58
N SER A 284 -4.54 37.79 16.94
CA SER A 284 -4.04 38.38 18.20
C SER A 284 -4.54 37.52 19.37
N GLU A 285 -3.63 36.92 20.11
CA GLU A 285 -4.00 36.25 21.36
C GLU A 285 -4.56 37.29 22.33
N ARG A 286 -5.84 37.19 22.64
CA ARG A 286 -6.33 37.75 23.89
C ARG A 286 -5.78 36.82 24.97
N ARG A 287 -4.71 37.22 25.64
CA ARG A 287 -4.32 36.60 26.90
C ARG A 287 -5.54 36.64 27.81
N GLU A 288 -6.13 35.50 28.10
CA GLU A 288 -6.96 35.36 29.28
C GLU A 288 -6.05 35.73 30.45
N ARG A 289 -6.35 36.86 31.09
CA ARG A 289 -5.79 37.14 32.39
C ARG A 289 -6.34 36.06 33.31
N ASP A 290 -5.50 35.09 33.62
CA ASP A 290 -5.73 34.21 34.75
C ASP A 290 -5.95 35.11 35.95
N SER A 291 -7.17 35.18 36.43
CA SER A 291 -7.52 35.71 37.71
C SER A 291 -7.05 34.73 38.78
N LEU A 292 -5.75 34.64 38.96
CA LEU A 292 -5.15 34.15 40.20
C LEU A 292 -5.26 35.28 41.25
N ASN A 293 -6.43 35.38 41.83
CA ASN A 293 -6.62 36.08 43.10
C ASN A 293 -7.81 35.40 43.79
N GLY A 294 -7.49 34.65 44.83
CA GLY A 294 -8.42 34.07 45.77
C GLY A 294 -7.73 33.04 46.63
#